data_bd8d52702a8f9a7e1297e9656783b480
#
_entry.id   bd8d52702a8f9a7e1297e9656783b480
#
_cell.length_a   1.000
_cell.length_b   1.000
_cell.length_c   1.000
_cell.angle_alpha   90.00
_cell.angle_beta   90.00
_cell.angle_gamma   90.00
#
_symmetry.space_group_name_H-M   'P 1'
#
loop_
_entity.id
_entity.type
_entity.pdbx_description
1 polymer ?
#
loop_
_entity_poly.entity_id
_entity_poly.type
_entity_poly.pdbx_seq_one_letter_code
_entity_poly.pdbx_strand_id
1 'polypeptide(L)'
;LTDVTKQRALIKAGGAAGVAAAFNTPLAGIVFGIEELAHSFEQRTSGTMLTCVVISGVTAIALVGNYTYFGHTYSAVPVGASWLAVVVCGVVGGLCGGMFSALLVRISRGIPGAFGRFISMRPVLFAALCGLALAIIGLLCGGMTYGTGYMQARDIIMGSDQYPASFFLFKLLATLISYCSGIPGGLFAPSLSVGAGMGGWIAHFLPHTTPGAVVLLGTVAYFAAVTQSPLTATVIVMEMCDNQQITLALMASAFLAFGVSRALCSHALYGALAVRFLRSAAPKQKPQPLVTATDTHRN
;
A
#
# COMPACT_ATOMS: atom_id res chain seq x y z
N LEU A 1 31.37 -4.16 -0.66
CA LEU A 1 30.42 -5.23 -0.24
C LEU A 1 30.36 -6.27 -1.35
N THR A 2 31.20 -7.31 -1.26
CA THR A 2 31.28 -8.41 -2.24
C THR A 2 30.25 -9.54 -1.95
N ASP A 3 29.65 -9.53 -0.77
CA ASP A 3 28.67 -10.56 -0.33
C ASP A 3 27.24 -10.13 -0.73
N VAL A 4 26.68 -10.81 -1.71
CA VAL A 4 25.32 -10.60 -2.22
C VAL A 4 24.25 -10.74 -1.12
N THR A 5 24.48 -11.63 -0.16
CA THR A 5 23.55 -11.85 0.96
C THR A 5 23.48 -10.62 1.86
N LYS A 6 24.63 -10.01 2.18
CA LYS A 6 24.69 -8.76 2.95
C LYS A 6 24.07 -7.59 2.23
N GLN A 7 24.28 -7.49 0.90
CA GLN A 7 23.63 -6.45 0.07
C GLN A 7 22.12 -6.57 0.12
N ARG A 8 21.57 -7.77 -0.05
CA ARG A 8 20.11 -8.02 0.03
C ARG A 8 19.55 -7.69 1.41
N ALA A 9 20.25 -8.06 2.48
CA ALA A 9 19.86 -7.74 3.86
C ALA A 9 19.80 -6.22 4.09
N LEU A 10 20.81 -5.46 3.62
CA LEU A 10 20.85 -4.01 3.76
C LEU A 10 19.74 -3.31 2.94
N ILE A 11 19.43 -3.79 1.73
CA ILE A 11 18.32 -3.23 0.93
C ILE A 11 16.98 -3.42 1.64
N LYS A 12 16.72 -4.62 2.17
CA LYS A 12 15.51 -4.91 2.96
C LYS A 12 15.44 -4.04 4.21
N ALA A 13 16.55 -3.93 4.94
CA ALA A 13 16.65 -3.10 6.14
C ALA A 13 16.43 -1.61 5.83
N GLY A 14 16.94 -1.12 4.71
CA GLY A 14 16.71 0.24 4.22
C GLY A 14 15.24 0.51 3.89
N GLY A 15 14.55 -0.46 3.28
CA GLY A 15 13.11 -0.38 3.03
C GLY A 15 12.29 -0.29 4.32
N ALA A 16 12.57 -1.15 5.29
CA ALA A 16 11.93 -1.13 6.60
C ALA A 16 12.19 0.18 7.37
N ALA A 17 13.44 0.64 7.36
CA ALA A 17 13.86 1.90 7.96
C ALA A 17 13.19 3.12 7.29
N GLY A 18 13.00 3.07 5.97
CA GLY A 18 12.28 4.10 5.22
C GLY A 18 10.81 4.24 5.64
N VAL A 19 10.11 3.11 5.83
CA VAL A 19 8.74 3.12 6.35
C VAL A 19 8.68 3.69 7.76
N ALA A 20 9.59 3.25 8.64
CA ALA A 20 9.68 3.74 10.02
C ALA A 20 9.87 5.25 10.09
N ALA A 21 10.78 5.81 9.28
CA ALA A 21 11.06 7.24 9.26
C ALA A 21 9.93 8.05 8.61
N ALA A 22 9.36 7.55 7.50
CA ALA A 22 8.35 8.29 6.74
C ALA A 22 7.05 8.51 7.51
N PHE A 23 6.71 7.57 8.39
CA PHE A 23 5.44 7.56 9.12
C PHE A 23 5.59 7.72 10.62
N ASN A 24 6.82 7.85 11.11
CA ASN A 24 7.16 7.83 12.54
C ASN A 24 6.59 6.58 13.25
N THR A 25 6.72 5.42 12.60
CA THR A 25 6.18 4.14 13.06
C THR A 25 7.26 3.06 13.09
N PRO A 26 8.14 3.04 14.13
CA PRO A 26 9.26 2.10 14.19
C PRO A 26 8.82 0.64 14.24
N LEU A 27 7.80 0.30 15.03
CA LEU A 27 7.31 -1.08 15.14
C LEU A 27 6.73 -1.55 13.81
N ALA A 28 5.96 -0.69 13.13
CA ALA A 28 5.42 -1.01 11.82
C ALA A 28 6.52 -1.21 10.77
N GLY A 29 7.60 -0.44 10.82
CA GLY A 29 8.77 -0.64 9.97
C GLY A 29 9.39 -2.03 10.14
N ILE A 30 9.52 -2.52 11.38
CA ILE A 30 10.01 -3.87 11.69
C ILE A 30 9.06 -4.92 11.11
N VAL A 31 7.76 -4.81 11.41
CA VAL A 31 6.74 -5.77 10.95
C VAL A 31 6.66 -5.80 9.42
N PHE A 32 6.70 -4.64 8.76
CA PHE A 32 6.77 -4.53 7.31
C PHE A 32 8.00 -5.24 6.73
N GLY A 33 9.15 -5.04 7.36
CA GLY A 33 10.39 -5.71 6.97
C GLY A 33 10.30 -7.23 7.03
N ILE A 34 9.60 -7.77 8.02
CA ILE A 34 9.41 -9.22 8.22
C ILE A 34 8.33 -9.76 7.28
N GLU A 35 7.14 -9.15 7.27
CA GLU A 35 5.96 -9.65 6.56
C GLU A 35 6.09 -9.47 5.05
N GLU A 36 6.52 -8.30 4.57
CA GLU A 36 6.52 -7.97 3.15
C GLU A 36 7.90 -8.16 2.48
N LEU A 37 8.99 -7.74 3.15
CA LEU A 37 10.29 -7.74 2.51
C LEU A 37 11.08 -9.04 2.70
N ALA A 38 10.99 -9.67 3.87
CA ALA A 38 11.75 -10.88 4.15
C ALA A 38 10.99 -12.17 3.84
N HIS A 39 9.66 -12.17 4.03
CA HIS A 39 8.79 -13.38 4.00
C HIS A 39 9.30 -14.52 4.89
N SER A 40 10.21 -14.23 5.81
CA SER A 40 10.81 -15.20 6.73
C SER A 40 11.47 -14.50 7.91
N PHE A 41 11.43 -15.17 9.06
CA PHE A 41 12.09 -14.73 10.28
C PHE A 41 13.54 -15.27 10.30
N GLU A 42 14.40 -14.77 9.44
CA GLU A 42 15.83 -15.13 9.48
C GLU A 42 16.57 -14.32 10.53
N GLN A 43 17.14 -14.99 11.54
CA GLN A 43 17.86 -14.34 12.65
C GLN A 43 18.97 -13.36 12.20
N ARG A 44 19.66 -13.67 11.11
CA ARG A 44 20.76 -12.83 10.59
C ARG A 44 20.27 -11.53 9.96
N THR A 45 19.11 -11.53 9.33
CA THR A 45 18.51 -10.35 8.68
C THR A 45 17.80 -9.48 9.70
N SER A 46 17.23 -10.08 10.75
CA SER A 46 16.46 -9.39 11.79
C SER A 46 17.32 -8.40 12.60
N GLY A 47 18.57 -8.75 12.98
CA GLY A 47 19.44 -7.84 13.73
C GLY A 47 19.82 -6.58 12.96
N THR A 48 20.20 -6.72 11.68
CA THR A 48 20.51 -5.58 10.80
C THR A 48 19.29 -4.71 10.58
N MET A 49 18.11 -5.31 10.37
CA MET A 49 16.86 -4.60 10.16
C MET A 49 16.45 -3.80 11.39
N LEU A 50 16.47 -4.41 12.58
CA LEU A 50 16.17 -3.73 13.85
C LEU A 50 17.08 -2.53 14.05
N THR A 51 18.40 -2.71 13.89
CA THR A 51 19.38 -1.62 14.04
C THR A 51 19.09 -0.47 13.07
N CYS A 52 18.82 -0.77 11.79
CA CYS A 52 18.51 0.26 10.80
C CYS A 52 17.22 1.00 11.13
N VAL A 53 16.17 0.29 11.57
CA VAL A 53 14.88 0.90 11.94
C VAL A 53 15.03 1.80 13.17
N VAL A 54 15.76 1.33 14.20
CA VAL A 54 15.98 2.13 15.40
C VAL A 54 16.78 3.40 15.09
N ILE A 55 17.88 3.28 14.35
CA ILE A 55 18.68 4.45 13.95
C ILE A 55 17.84 5.42 13.11
N SER A 56 17.05 4.90 12.17
CA SER A 56 16.17 5.70 11.32
C SER A 56 15.10 6.42 12.13
N GLY A 57 14.43 5.73 13.06
CA GLY A 57 13.43 6.31 13.94
C GLY A 57 13.99 7.40 14.85
N VAL A 58 15.11 7.12 15.51
CA VAL A 58 15.80 8.13 16.36
C VAL A 58 16.21 9.35 15.55
N THR A 59 16.76 9.15 14.36
CA THR A 59 17.15 10.25 13.46
C THR A 59 15.94 11.05 13.00
N ALA A 60 14.84 10.40 12.64
CA ALA A 60 13.61 11.07 12.25
C ALA A 60 13.05 11.93 13.40
N ILE A 61 12.98 11.39 14.62
CA ILE A 61 12.53 12.12 15.80
C ILE A 61 13.46 13.30 16.10
N ALA A 62 14.77 13.13 15.95
CA ALA A 62 15.73 14.21 16.20
C ALA A 62 15.59 15.39 15.20
N LEU A 63 15.23 15.10 13.96
CA LEU A 63 15.12 16.12 12.89
C LEU A 63 13.73 16.75 12.81
N VAL A 64 12.67 15.97 12.98
CA VAL A 64 11.28 16.40 12.74
C VAL A 64 10.49 16.54 14.04
N GLY A 65 11.01 16.00 15.14
CA GLY A 65 10.32 15.90 16.42
C GLY A 65 9.52 14.60 16.56
N ASN A 66 9.08 14.32 17.78
CA ASN A 66 8.19 13.19 18.05
C ASN A 66 6.74 13.62 17.78
N TYR A 67 6.18 13.15 16.68
CA TYR A 67 4.81 13.46 16.29
C TYR A 67 4.04 12.18 15.97
N THR A 68 2.74 12.19 16.22
CA THR A 68 1.82 11.12 15.81
C THR A 68 1.28 11.45 14.43
N TYR A 69 1.42 10.55 13.46
CA TYR A 69 1.16 10.84 12.05
C TYR A 69 -0.28 11.34 11.81
N PHE A 70 -1.29 10.63 12.33
CA PHE A 70 -2.68 11.04 12.22
C PHE A 70 -3.24 11.73 13.48
N GLY A 71 -2.42 11.92 14.52
CA GLY A 71 -2.87 12.44 15.81
C GLY A 71 -3.32 11.32 16.75
N HIS A 72 -3.74 11.70 17.97
CA HIS A 72 -4.17 10.76 19.00
C HIS A 72 -5.67 10.49 18.88
N THR A 73 -6.06 9.22 18.83
CA THR A 73 -7.46 8.82 18.82
C THR A 73 -7.76 7.93 20.03
N TYR A 74 -8.96 8.09 20.58
CA TYR A 74 -9.42 7.30 21.73
C TYR A 74 -10.62 6.41 21.36
N SER A 75 -10.80 6.15 20.06
CA SER A 75 -11.90 5.32 19.57
C SER A 75 -11.72 3.88 20.00
N ALA A 76 -12.78 3.28 20.54
CA ALA A 76 -12.81 1.87 20.92
C ALA A 76 -13.98 1.15 20.25
N VAL A 77 -13.84 -0.15 20.07
CA VAL A 77 -14.91 -1.04 19.58
C VAL A 77 -15.28 -1.98 20.73
N PRO A 78 -16.33 -1.66 21.53
CA PRO A 78 -16.79 -2.56 22.57
C PRO A 78 -17.23 -3.90 21.98
N VAL A 79 -17.01 -4.99 22.74
CA VAL A 79 -17.46 -6.32 22.34
C VAL A 79 -18.99 -6.35 22.30
N GLY A 80 -19.57 -6.77 21.17
CA GLY A 80 -21.01 -6.81 20.96
C GLY A 80 -21.43 -6.40 19.55
N ALA A 81 -22.55 -5.71 19.42
CA ALA A 81 -23.09 -5.28 18.11
C ALA A 81 -22.13 -4.40 17.31
N SER A 82 -21.24 -3.67 17.97
CA SER A 82 -20.20 -2.83 17.32
C SER A 82 -19.20 -3.65 16.48
N TRP A 83 -19.08 -4.96 16.73
CA TRP A 83 -18.24 -5.84 15.92
C TRP A 83 -18.78 -6.08 14.51
N LEU A 84 -20.03 -5.74 14.25
CA LEU A 84 -20.56 -5.69 12.88
C LEU A 84 -19.75 -4.75 12.01
N ALA A 85 -19.25 -3.63 12.56
CA ALA A 85 -18.39 -2.70 11.85
C ALA A 85 -17.06 -3.35 11.40
N VAL A 86 -16.49 -4.23 12.23
CA VAL A 86 -15.26 -4.99 11.90
C VAL A 86 -15.51 -5.86 10.67
N VAL A 87 -16.64 -6.58 10.64
CA VAL A 87 -16.99 -7.46 9.52
C VAL A 87 -17.30 -6.64 8.27
N VAL A 88 -18.11 -5.59 8.37
CA VAL A 88 -18.50 -4.75 7.22
C VAL A 88 -17.27 -4.07 6.62
N CYS A 89 -16.44 -3.42 7.45
CA CYS A 89 -15.21 -2.77 6.98
C CYS A 89 -14.23 -3.80 6.38
N GLY A 90 -14.07 -4.96 7.00
CA GLY A 90 -13.22 -6.03 6.50
C GLY A 90 -13.64 -6.54 5.13
N VAL A 91 -14.95 -6.82 4.94
CA VAL A 91 -15.47 -7.31 3.66
C VAL A 91 -15.42 -6.21 2.59
N VAL A 92 -15.93 -5.01 2.87
CA VAL A 92 -15.96 -3.91 1.88
C VAL A 92 -14.54 -3.47 1.53
N GLY A 93 -13.66 -3.32 2.55
CA GLY A 93 -12.25 -3.00 2.34
C GLY A 93 -11.51 -4.07 1.54
N GLY A 94 -11.79 -5.35 1.86
CA GLY A 94 -11.26 -6.49 1.13
C GLY A 94 -11.66 -6.52 -0.34
N LEU A 95 -12.94 -6.28 -0.63
CA LEU A 95 -13.46 -6.19 -2.00
C LEU A 95 -12.84 -5.01 -2.76
N CYS A 96 -12.92 -3.80 -2.21
CA CYS A 96 -12.40 -2.60 -2.86
C CYS A 96 -10.88 -2.66 -3.08
N GLY A 97 -10.12 -3.03 -2.04
CA GLY A 97 -8.66 -3.14 -2.13
C GLY A 97 -8.20 -4.31 -3.00
N GLY A 98 -8.90 -5.46 -2.94
CA GLY A 98 -8.63 -6.61 -3.80
C GLY A 98 -8.91 -6.31 -5.28
N MET A 99 -10.01 -5.64 -5.59
CA MET A 99 -10.32 -5.18 -6.94
C MET A 99 -9.28 -4.17 -7.45
N PHE A 100 -8.89 -3.21 -6.61
CA PHE A 100 -7.83 -2.25 -6.94
C PHE A 100 -6.52 -2.95 -7.26
N SER A 101 -6.07 -3.89 -6.43
CA SER A 101 -4.84 -4.65 -6.63
C SER A 101 -4.91 -5.54 -7.88
N ALA A 102 -6.04 -6.23 -8.09
CA ALA A 102 -6.24 -7.06 -9.27
C ALA A 102 -6.18 -6.23 -10.57
N LEU A 103 -6.79 -5.03 -10.56
CA LEU A 103 -6.77 -4.11 -11.69
C LEU A 103 -5.35 -3.58 -11.96
N LEU A 104 -4.61 -3.17 -10.92
CA LEU A 104 -3.22 -2.73 -11.05
C LEU A 104 -2.32 -3.84 -11.60
N VAL A 105 -2.44 -5.07 -11.07
CA VAL A 105 -1.67 -6.22 -11.56
C VAL A 105 -2.02 -6.53 -13.02
N ARG A 106 -3.31 -6.47 -13.39
CA ARG A 106 -3.75 -6.67 -14.78
C ARG A 106 -3.17 -5.62 -15.73
N ILE A 107 -3.22 -4.35 -15.35
CA ILE A 107 -2.66 -3.24 -16.14
C ILE A 107 -1.14 -3.36 -16.25
N SER A 108 -0.47 -3.73 -15.15
CA SER A 108 0.99 -3.90 -15.15
C SER A 108 1.49 -5.03 -16.05
N ARG A 109 0.69 -6.08 -16.25
CA ARG A 109 1.00 -7.19 -17.18
C ARG A 109 0.90 -6.78 -18.65
N GLY A 110 0.33 -5.63 -18.93
CA GLY A 110 0.08 -5.09 -20.26
C GLY A 110 -1.37 -5.27 -20.69
N ILE A 111 -1.90 -4.22 -21.34
CA ILE A 111 -3.26 -4.23 -21.87
C ILE A 111 -3.19 -4.75 -23.32
N PRO A 112 -3.91 -5.85 -23.65
CA PRO A 112 -3.92 -6.36 -25.01
C PRO A 112 -4.71 -5.41 -25.96
N GLY A 113 -4.40 -5.48 -27.26
CA GLY A 113 -5.14 -4.76 -28.28
C GLY A 113 -4.56 -3.38 -28.66
N ALA A 114 -5.37 -2.58 -29.37
CA ALA A 114 -4.97 -1.29 -29.91
C ALA A 114 -4.60 -0.28 -28.82
N PHE A 115 -5.28 -0.32 -27.67
CA PHE A 115 -5.02 0.57 -26.53
C PHE A 115 -3.65 0.29 -25.89
N GLY A 116 -3.30 -0.98 -25.70
CA GLY A 116 -1.97 -1.34 -25.19
C GLY A 116 -0.83 -0.97 -26.15
N ARG A 117 -1.07 -1.08 -27.47
CA ARG A 117 -0.13 -0.58 -28.50
C ARG A 117 0.03 0.93 -28.41
N PHE A 118 -1.05 1.68 -28.25
CA PHE A 118 -0.99 3.14 -28.08
C PHE A 118 -0.14 3.54 -26.89
N ILE A 119 -0.34 2.91 -25.72
CA ILE A 119 0.47 3.15 -24.50
C ILE A 119 1.95 2.89 -24.76
N SER A 120 2.26 1.76 -25.41
CA SER A 120 3.65 1.37 -25.68
C SER A 120 4.34 2.27 -26.71
N MET A 121 3.60 2.75 -27.72
CA MET A 121 4.15 3.59 -28.79
C MET A 121 4.26 5.07 -28.39
N ARG A 122 3.41 5.56 -27.49
CA ARG A 122 3.34 6.97 -27.09
C ARG A 122 3.22 7.14 -25.58
N PRO A 123 4.22 6.67 -24.79
CA PRO A 123 4.15 6.68 -23.33
C PRO A 123 4.03 8.10 -22.74
N VAL A 124 4.70 9.08 -23.32
CA VAL A 124 4.64 10.48 -22.86
C VAL A 124 3.25 11.08 -23.07
N LEU A 125 2.63 10.83 -24.23
CA LEU A 125 1.26 11.31 -24.50
C LEU A 125 0.26 10.64 -23.56
N PHE A 126 0.43 9.35 -23.31
CA PHE A 126 -0.43 8.62 -22.36
C PHE A 126 -0.29 9.17 -20.93
N ALA A 127 0.93 9.44 -20.47
CA ALA A 127 1.15 10.07 -19.16
C ALA A 127 0.53 11.47 -19.09
N ALA A 128 0.61 12.27 -20.17
CA ALA A 128 -0.04 13.58 -20.25
C ALA A 128 -1.58 13.46 -20.16
N LEU A 129 -2.18 12.48 -20.83
CA LEU A 129 -3.63 12.21 -20.74
C LEU A 129 -4.05 11.76 -19.33
N CYS A 130 -3.23 10.94 -18.66
CA CYS A 130 -3.45 10.59 -17.25
C CYS A 130 -3.37 11.83 -16.36
N GLY A 131 -2.40 12.72 -16.57
CA GLY A 131 -2.29 13.98 -15.85
C GLY A 131 -3.50 14.90 -16.05
N LEU A 132 -3.99 14.98 -17.30
CA LEU A 132 -5.21 15.74 -17.61
C LEU A 132 -6.43 15.14 -16.90
N ALA A 133 -6.58 13.80 -16.90
CA ALA A 133 -7.66 13.14 -16.18
C ALA A 133 -7.60 13.40 -14.67
N LEU A 134 -6.40 13.39 -14.08
CA LEU A 134 -6.18 13.75 -12.67
C LEU A 134 -6.55 15.20 -12.39
N ALA A 135 -6.22 16.13 -13.28
CA ALA A 135 -6.59 17.54 -13.15
C ALA A 135 -8.11 17.71 -13.17
N ILE A 136 -8.81 17.03 -14.10
CA ILE A 136 -10.27 17.06 -14.17
C ILE A 136 -10.90 16.50 -12.89
N ILE A 137 -10.46 15.33 -12.41
CA ILE A 137 -10.95 14.75 -11.16
C ILE A 137 -10.71 15.71 -10.00
N GLY A 138 -9.53 16.32 -9.92
CA GLY A 138 -9.20 17.28 -8.88
C GLY A 138 -10.10 18.51 -8.92
N LEU A 139 -10.38 19.05 -10.09
CA LEU A 139 -11.30 20.18 -10.24
C LEU A 139 -12.73 19.81 -9.81
N LEU A 140 -13.23 18.64 -10.22
CA LEU A 140 -14.55 18.17 -9.82
C LEU A 140 -14.70 17.95 -8.31
N CYS A 141 -13.61 17.65 -7.63
CA CYS A 141 -13.57 17.43 -6.18
C CYS A 141 -13.04 18.64 -5.39
N GLY A 142 -12.94 19.83 -5.98
CA GLY A 142 -12.42 21.01 -5.28
C GLY A 142 -10.99 20.84 -4.74
N GLY A 143 -10.13 20.07 -5.45
CA GLY A 143 -8.73 19.86 -5.07
C GLY A 143 -8.49 18.76 -4.03
N MET A 144 -9.52 18.14 -3.46
CA MET A 144 -9.38 17.17 -2.36
C MET A 144 -8.61 15.89 -2.73
N THR A 145 -8.52 15.55 -4.02
CA THR A 145 -7.84 14.33 -4.49
C THR A 145 -6.34 14.52 -4.76
N TYR A 146 -5.83 15.75 -4.72
CA TYR A 146 -4.42 16.02 -4.99
C TYR A 146 -3.48 15.51 -3.89
N GLY A 147 -2.23 15.25 -4.26
CA GLY A 147 -1.19 14.76 -3.37
C GLY A 147 -1.46 13.39 -2.78
N THR A 148 -0.85 13.09 -1.64
CA THR A 148 -0.98 11.78 -0.97
C THR A 148 -2.34 11.56 -0.31
N GLY A 149 -3.06 12.63 0.00
CA GLY A 149 -4.31 12.57 0.77
C GLY A 149 -4.10 12.51 2.28
N TYR A 150 -2.90 12.86 2.75
CA TYR A 150 -2.57 12.84 4.18
C TYR A 150 -3.50 13.74 5.01
N MET A 151 -3.67 15.01 4.60
CA MET A 151 -4.51 15.96 5.33
C MET A 151 -5.96 15.47 5.40
N GLN A 152 -6.49 15.00 4.29
CA GLN A 152 -7.85 14.47 4.21
C GLN A 152 -8.04 13.24 5.11
N ALA A 153 -7.10 12.29 5.06
CA ALA A 153 -7.14 11.11 5.92
C ALA A 153 -7.09 11.49 7.40
N ARG A 154 -6.18 12.39 7.77
CA ARG A 154 -6.03 12.90 9.14
C ARG A 154 -7.31 13.56 9.62
N ASP A 155 -7.88 14.47 8.84
CA ASP A 155 -9.08 15.21 9.20
C ASP A 155 -10.27 14.26 9.39
N ILE A 156 -10.46 13.29 8.49
CA ILE A 156 -11.53 12.28 8.60
C ILE A 156 -11.33 11.41 9.85
N ILE A 157 -10.10 10.97 10.14
CA ILE A 157 -9.78 10.18 11.34
C ILE A 157 -10.03 10.98 12.61
N MET A 158 -9.76 12.29 12.58
CA MET A 158 -10.00 13.21 13.71
C MET A 158 -11.47 13.65 13.84
N GLY A 159 -12.37 13.13 12.98
CA GLY A 159 -13.81 13.35 13.05
C GLY A 159 -14.33 14.56 12.30
N SER A 160 -13.62 15.03 11.28
CA SER A 160 -14.08 16.11 10.40
C SER A 160 -15.08 15.59 9.38
N ASP A 161 -16.25 16.22 9.30
CA ASP A 161 -17.32 15.94 8.34
C ASP A 161 -17.21 16.78 7.04
N GLN A 162 -16.06 17.41 6.80
CA GLN A 162 -15.89 18.31 5.65
C GLN A 162 -15.81 17.60 4.30
N TYR A 163 -15.58 16.30 4.30
CA TYR A 163 -15.35 15.52 3.08
C TYR A 163 -16.61 14.79 2.65
N PRO A 164 -17.02 14.91 1.36
CA PRO A 164 -18.19 14.20 0.85
C PRO A 164 -17.96 12.70 0.87
N ALA A 165 -19.04 11.94 1.02
CA ALA A 165 -19.02 10.47 0.99
C ALA A 165 -18.38 9.88 -0.28
N SER A 166 -18.40 10.62 -1.39
CA SER A 166 -17.77 10.24 -2.65
C SER A 166 -16.24 10.38 -2.69
N PHE A 167 -15.64 11.05 -1.68
CA PHE A 167 -14.19 11.30 -1.64
C PHE A 167 -13.35 10.04 -1.87
N PHE A 168 -13.71 8.92 -1.22
CA PHE A 168 -12.94 7.69 -1.33
C PHE A 168 -12.93 7.14 -2.77
N LEU A 169 -14.03 7.25 -3.50
CA LEU A 169 -14.12 6.79 -4.90
C LEU A 169 -13.24 7.65 -5.82
N PHE A 170 -13.32 8.96 -5.68
CA PHE A 170 -12.49 9.87 -6.48
C PHE A 170 -11.01 9.71 -6.15
N LYS A 171 -10.67 9.52 -4.87
CA LYS A 171 -9.28 9.28 -4.44
C LYS A 171 -8.75 7.94 -4.96
N LEU A 172 -9.57 6.88 -4.91
CA LEU A 172 -9.24 5.57 -5.49
C LEU A 172 -8.99 5.68 -6.99
N LEU A 173 -9.88 6.34 -7.74
CA LEU A 173 -9.73 6.55 -9.18
C LEU A 173 -8.49 7.38 -9.50
N ALA A 174 -8.25 8.47 -8.77
CA ALA A 174 -7.07 9.30 -8.95
C ALA A 174 -5.78 8.50 -8.70
N THR A 175 -5.75 7.67 -7.66
CA THR A 175 -4.60 6.81 -7.37
C THR A 175 -4.37 5.77 -8.48
N LEU A 176 -5.45 5.16 -8.98
CA LEU A 176 -5.38 4.21 -10.08
C LEU A 176 -4.83 4.86 -11.36
N ILE A 177 -5.37 6.02 -11.76
CA ILE A 177 -4.93 6.75 -12.96
C ILE A 177 -3.47 7.20 -12.82
N SER A 178 -3.11 7.72 -11.65
CA SER A 178 -1.73 8.12 -11.36
C SER A 178 -0.75 6.96 -11.53
N TYR A 179 -1.11 5.78 -11.02
CA TYR A 179 -0.27 4.59 -11.17
C TYR A 179 -0.20 4.10 -12.63
N CYS A 180 -1.32 4.16 -13.36
CA CYS A 180 -1.39 3.77 -14.78
C CYS A 180 -0.50 4.62 -15.68
N SER A 181 -0.21 5.87 -15.30
CA SER A 181 0.65 6.78 -16.06
C SER A 181 2.07 6.22 -16.29
N GLY A 182 2.50 5.24 -15.48
CA GLY A 182 3.84 4.68 -15.51
C GLY A 182 4.89 5.52 -14.79
N ILE A 183 4.49 6.63 -14.18
CA ILE A 183 5.35 7.46 -13.34
C ILE A 183 5.48 6.77 -11.97
N PRO A 184 6.70 6.58 -11.45
CA PRO A 184 6.91 5.99 -10.14
C PRO A 184 6.22 6.78 -9.03
N GLY A 185 5.50 6.11 -8.14
CA GLY A 185 4.82 6.73 -7.02
C GLY A 185 4.52 5.74 -5.89
N GLY A 186 4.30 6.24 -4.68
CA GLY A 186 3.95 5.44 -3.51
C GLY A 186 2.46 5.09 -3.48
N LEU A 187 2.13 3.90 -3.01
CA LEU A 187 0.75 3.43 -2.83
C LEU A 187 0.28 3.47 -1.37
N PHE A 188 1.19 3.57 -0.40
CA PHE A 188 0.88 3.51 1.04
C PHE A 188 -0.06 4.63 1.47
N ALA A 189 0.42 5.88 1.43
CA ALA A 189 -0.35 7.03 1.90
C ALA A 189 -1.67 7.24 1.13
N PRO A 190 -1.73 7.11 -0.21
CA PRO A 190 -3.00 7.15 -0.93
C PRO A 190 -3.97 6.04 -0.51
N SER A 191 -3.47 4.82 -0.24
CA SER A 191 -4.33 3.71 0.21
C SER A 191 -4.92 3.97 1.60
N LEU A 192 -4.13 4.51 2.53
CA LEU A 192 -4.64 4.93 3.84
C LEU A 192 -5.74 6.00 3.70
N SER A 193 -5.55 6.96 2.78
CA SER A 193 -6.53 8.02 2.52
C SER A 193 -7.83 7.49 1.90
N VAL A 194 -7.76 6.54 0.95
CA VAL A 194 -8.94 5.85 0.41
C VAL A 194 -9.66 5.08 1.49
N GLY A 195 -8.91 4.35 2.33
CA GLY A 195 -9.45 3.57 3.44
C GLY A 195 -10.15 4.44 4.48
N ALA A 196 -9.58 5.59 4.84
CA ALA A 196 -10.18 6.56 5.77
C ALA A 196 -11.50 7.12 5.20
N GLY A 197 -11.50 7.54 3.94
CA GLY A 197 -12.72 8.00 3.28
C GLY A 197 -13.80 6.93 3.16
N MET A 198 -13.40 5.68 2.85
CA MET A 198 -14.32 4.52 2.81
C MET A 198 -14.90 4.22 4.20
N GLY A 199 -14.07 4.24 5.25
CA GLY A 199 -14.52 4.07 6.62
C GLY A 199 -15.49 5.17 7.05
N GLY A 200 -15.22 6.43 6.69
CA GLY A 200 -16.13 7.55 6.90
C GLY A 200 -17.48 7.34 6.19
N TRP A 201 -17.46 6.87 4.94
CA TRP A 201 -18.69 6.54 4.22
C TRP A 201 -19.47 5.40 4.90
N ILE A 202 -18.80 4.33 5.35
CA ILE A 202 -19.44 3.20 6.04
C ILE A 202 -20.04 3.65 7.39
N ALA A 203 -19.39 4.59 8.09
CA ALA A 203 -19.85 5.07 9.39
C ALA A 203 -21.26 5.64 9.35
N HIS A 204 -21.69 6.23 8.24
CA HIS A 204 -23.05 6.74 8.08
C HIS A 204 -24.14 5.66 8.16
N PHE A 205 -23.79 4.41 7.89
CA PHE A 205 -24.72 3.26 7.92
C PHE A 205 -24.67 2.46 9.22
N LEU A 206 -23.76 2.81 10.15
CA LEU A 206 -23.52 2.08 11.39
C LEU A 206 -23.71 2.97 12.64
N PRO A 207 -24.96 3.37 12.96
CA PRO A 207 -25.23 4.37 14.00
C PRO A 207 -24.85 3.92 15.42
N HIS A 208 -24.65 2.62 15.66
CA HIS A 208 -24.31 2.08 16.98
C HIS A 208 -22.80 1.97 17.24
N THR A 209 -21.97 2.45 16.34
CA THR A 209 -20.51 2.40 16.47
C THR A 209 -19.93 3.81 16.40
N THR A 210 -18.90 4.09 17.17
CA THR A 210 -18.23 5.41 17.10
C THR A 210 -17.67 5.65 15.71
N PRO A 211 -18.00 6.75 15.03
CA PRO A 211 -17.56 7.01 13.65
C PRO A 211 -16.04 6.89 13.48
N GLY A 212 -15.24 7.44 14.41
CA GLY A 212 -13.79 7.34 14.38
C GLY A 212 -13.27 5.90 14.40
N ALA A 213 -13.93 4.98 15.13
CA ALA A 213 -13.54 3.58 15.10
C ALA A 213 -13.82 2.95 13.73
N VAL A 214 -14.95 3.25 13.08
CA VAL A 214 -15.29 2.74 11.75
C VAL A 214 -14.30 3.28 10.69
N VAL A 215 -13.88 4.55 10.82
CA VAL A 215 -12.85 5.14 9.96
C VAL A 215 -11.54 4.38 10.08
N LEU A 216 -11.08 4.09 11.29
CA LEU A 216 -9.84 3.32 11.52
C LEU A 216 -9.96 1.89 10.98
N LEU A 217 -11.10 1.23 11.19
CA LEU A 217 -11.38 -0.11 10.65
C LEU A 217 -11.37 -0.11 9.10
N GLY A 218 -12.00 0.88 8.48
CA GLY A 218 -11.97 1.05 7.02
C GLY A 218 -10.56 1.32 6.49
N THR A 219 -9.80 2.15 7.20
CA THR A 219 -8.40 2.46 6.85
C THR A 219 -7.54 1.21 6.83
N VAL A 220 -7.57 0.42 7.92
CA VAL A 220 -6.76 -0.79 8.02
C VAL A 220 -7.22 -1.87 7.05
N ALA A 221 -8.54 -2.04 6.86
CA ALA A 221 -9.10 -3.06 5.97
C ALA A 221 -8.71 -2.83 4.51
N TYR A 222 -8.90 -1.61 4.01
CA TYR A 222 -8.51 -1.29 2.63
C TYR A 222 -7.00 -1.40 2.43
N PHE A 223 -6.21 -0.88 3.37
CA PHE A 223 -4.75 -0.93 3.29
C PHE A 223 -4.22 -2.37 3.33
N ALA A 224 -4.72 -3.21 4.26
CA ALA A 224 -4.39 -4.64 4.33
C ALA A 224 -4.77 -5.40 3.05
N ALA A 225 -5.91 -5.05 2.44
CA ALA A 225 -6.37 -5.66 1.20
C ALA A 225 -5.49 -5.29 0.00
N VAL A 226 -4.97 -4.06 -0.06
CA VAL A 226 -4.08 -3.59 -1.14
C VAL A 226 -2.69 -4.19 -0.99
N THR A 227 -2.11 -4.15 0.21
CA THR A 227 -0.75 -4.64 0.46
C THR A 227 -0.67 -6.15 0.61
N GLN A 228 -1.76 -6.79 1.02
CA GLN A 228 -1.82 -8.19 1.44
C GLN A 228 -0.90 -8.51 2.64
N SER A 229 -0.67 -7.53 3.50
CA SER A 229 0.16 -7.61 4.70
C SER A 229 -0.65 -7.15 5.92
N PRO A 230 -1.52 -8.03 6.49
CA PRO A 230 -2.48 -7.64 7.52
C PRO A 230 -1.83 -7.25 8.86
N LEU A 231 -0.72 -7.88 9.26
CA LEU A 231 0.00 -7.51 10.47
C LEU A 231 0.61 -6.11 10.33
N THR A 232 1.29 -5.87 9.22
CA THR A 232 1.86 -4.55 8.91
C THR A 232 0.80 -3.46 8.91
N ALA A 233 -0.33 -3.71 8.23
CA ALA A 233 -1.43 -2.75 8.16
C ALA A 233 -1.98 -2.41 9.56
N THR A 234 -2.16 -3.42 10.42
CA THR A 234 -2.63 -3.23 11.79
C THR A 234 -1.66 -2.37 12.59
N VAL A 235 -0.38 -2.71 12.59
CA VAL A 235 0.63 -2.01 13.40
C VAL A 235 0.84 -0.58 12.89
N ILE A 236 0.86 -0.37 11.57
CA ILE A 236 0.95 0.97 10.97
C ILE A 236 -0.19 1.87 11.46
N VAL A 237 -1.44 1.43 11.32
CA VAL A 237 -2.60 2.26 11.69
C VAL A 237 -2.64 2.49 13.20
N MET A 238 -2.30 1.48 14.00
CA MET A 238 -2.21 1.59 15.46
C MET A 238 -1.16 2.63 15.89
N GLU A 239 0.06 2.58 15.37
CA GLU A 239 1.13 3.54 15.70
C GLU A 239 0.81 4.95 15.17
N MET A 240 0.27 5.06 13.94
CA MET A 240 -0.09 6.36 13.34
C MET A 240 -1.15 7.12 14.13
N CYS A 241 -2.01 6.42 14.87
CA CYS A 241 -3.11 7.00 15.64
C CYS A 241 -2.89 6.94 17.15
N ASP A 242 -1.76 6.38 17.60
CA ASP A 242 -1.41 6.15 19.01
C ASP A 242 -2.58 5.51 19.81
N ASN A 243 -3.24 4.52 19.20
CA ASN A 243 -4.42 3.89 19.79
C ASN A 243 -4.25 2.37 19.88
N GLN A 244 -3.82 1.90 21.06
CA GLN A 244 -3.62 0.47 21.31
C GLN A 244 -4.93 -0.26 21.67
N GLN A 245 -5.96 0.45 22.14
CA GLN A 245 -7.21 -0.17 22.62
C GLN A 245 -8.00 -0.82 21.50
N ILE A 246 -7.89 -0.31 20.27
CA ILE A 246 -8.61 -0.83 19.10
C ILE A 246 -7.85 -1.95 18.36
N THR A 247 -6.64 -2.31 18.79
CA THR A 247 -5.72 -3.20 18.06
C THR A 247 -6.37 -4.53 17.66
N LEU A 248 -7.12 -5.17 18.56
CA LEU A 248 -7.76 -6.45 18.26
C LEU A 248 -8.82 -6.32 17.15
N ALA A 249 -9.61 -5.25 17.17
CA ALA A 249 -10.60 -4.97 16.14
C ALA A 249 -9.95 -4.63 14.80
N LEU A 250 -8.83 -3.88 14.80
CA LEU A 250 -8.02 -3.60 13.61
C LEU A 250 -7.47 -4.89 13.01
N MET A 251 -6.88 -5.76 13.84
CA MET A 251 -6.38 -7.06 13.39
C MET A 251 -7.48 -7.90 12.74
N ALA A 252 -8.62 -8.04 13.40
CA ALA A 252 -9.74 -8.83 12.88
C ALA A 252 -10.22 -8.29 11.52
N SER A 253 -10.37 -6.97 11.39
CA SER A 253 -10.76 -6.31 10.13
C SER A 253 -9.70 -6.48 9.03
N ALA A 254 -8.41 -6.33 9.37
CA ALA A 254 -7.29 -6.50 8.44
C ALA A 254 -7.19 -7.94 7.91
N PHE A 255 -7.29 -8.94 8.79
CA PHE A 255 -7.23 -10.35 8.38
C PHE A 255 -8.44 -10.75 7.54
N LEU A 256 -9.63 -10.27 7.88
CA LEU A 256 -10.83 -10.50 7.07
C LEU A 256 -10.68 -9.87 5.68
N ALA A 257 -10.23 -8.62 5.63
CA ALA A 257 -9.97 -7.91 4.37
C ALA A 257 -8.89 -8.60 3.51
N PHE A 258 -7.82 -9.08 4.15
CA PHE A 258 -6.79 -9.88 3.49
C PHE A 258 -7.37 -11.16 2.88
N GLY A 259 -8.20 -11.91 3.63
CA GLY A 259 -8.84 -13.14 3.13
C GLY A 259 -9.71 -12.86 1.91
N VAL A 260 -10.55 -11.83 1.97
CA VAL A 260 -11.41 -11.41 0.85
C VAL A 260 -10.59 -10.93 -0.35
N SER A 261 -9.56 -10.11 -0.11
CA SER A 261 -8.67 -9.61 -1.16
C SER A 261 -7.94 -10.76 -1.86
N ARG A 262 -7.46 -11.74 -1.10
CA ARG A 262 -6.72 -12.88 -1.66
C ARG A 262 -7.59 -13.79 -2.53
N ALA A 263 -8.89 -13.85 -2.27
CA ALA A 263 -9.85 -14.54 -3.13
C ALA A 263 -10.00 -13.84 -4.49
N LEU A 264 -9.86 -12.52 -4.55
CA LEU A 264 -9.95 -11.72 -5.79
C LEU A 264 -8.60 -11.61 -6.52
N CYS A 265 -7.52 -11.47 -5.79
CA CYS A 265 -6.16 -11.30 -6.28
C CYS A 265 -5.20 -12.20 -5.51
N SER A 266 -4.80 -13.32 -6.09
CA SER A 266 -3.91 -14.31 -5.45
C SER A 266 -2.44 -13.85 -5.34
N HIS A 267 -2.08 -12.73 -5.96
CA HIS A 267 -0.71 -12.23 -5.99
C HIS A 267 -0.58 -10.98 -5.13
N ALA A 268 0.39 -10.97 -4.22
CA ALA A 268 0.77 -9.76 -3.50
C ALA A 268 1.18 -8.66 -4.50
N LEU A 269 0.63 -7.46 -4.33
CA LEU A 269 0.76 -6.37 -5.29
C LEU A 269 2.23 -6.02 -5.55
N TYR A 270 3.03 -5.82 -4.50
CA TYR A 270 4.45 -5.46 -4.64
C TYR A 270 5.28 -6.55 -5.30
N GLY A 271 5.04 -7.82 -4.98
CA GLY A 271 5.68 -8.95 -5.65
C GLY A 271 5.36 -9.01 -7.14
N ALA A 272 4.09 -8.82 -7.51
CA ALA A 272 3.67 -8.82 -8.92
C ALA A 272 4.29 -7.65 -9.71
N LEU A 273 4.40 -6.48 -9.09
CA LEU A 273 5.03 -5.30 -9.70
C LEU A 273 6.55 -5.47 -9.85
N ALA A 274 7.22 -6.05 -8.85
CA ALA A 274 8.66 -6.31 -8.89
C ALA A 274 9.07 -7.23 -10.05
N VAL A 275 8.28 -8.25 -10.37
CA VAL A 275 8.52 -9.16 -11.51
C VAL A 275 8.61 -8.40 -12.84
N ARG A 276 7.81 -7.36 -13.02
CA ARG A 276 7.86 -6.51 -14.23
C ARG A 276 9.20 -5.78 -14.34
N PHE A 277 9.68 -5.18 -13.25
CA PHE A 277 10.98 -4.51 -13.23
C PHE A 277 12.12 -5.47 -13.51
N LEU A 278 12.10 -6.67 -12.94
CA LEU A 278 13.10 -7.69 -13.19
C LEU A 278 13.13 -8.14 -14.66
N ARG A 279 11.97 -8.30 -15.28
CA ARG A 279 11.87 -8.66 -16.71
C ARG A 279 12.39 -7.56 -17.64
N SER A 280 12.17 -6.29 -17.29
CA SER A 280 12.67 -5.16 -18.09
C SER A 280 14.15 -4.91 -17.88
N ALA A 281 14.71 -5.28 -16.72
CA ALA A 281 16.14 -5.14 -16.39
C ALA A 281 16.98 -6.34 -16.85
N ALA A 282 16.37 -7.49 -17.18
CA ALA A 282 17.10 -8.63 -17.71
C ALA A 282 17.74 -8.26 -19.05
N PRO A 283 19.07 -8.45 -19.23
CA PRO A 283 19.70 -8.23 -20.51
C PRO A 283 18.99 -9.09 -21.56
N LYS A 284 18.61 -8.50 -22.69
CA LYS A 284 18.15 -9.27 -23.84
C LYS A 284 19.28 -10.23 -24.20
N GLN A 285 19.19 -11.50 -23.79
CA GLN A 285 20.11 -12.52 -24.25
C GLN A 285 20.10 -12.48 -25.77
N LYS A 286 21.22 -12.06 -26.37
CA LYS A 286 21.44 -12.30 -27.80
C LYS A 286 21.31 -13.80 -28.02
N PRO A 287 20.58 -14.25 -29.05
CA PRO A 287 20.54 -15.66 -29.39
C PRO A 287 22.00 -16.12 -29.53
N GLN A 288 22.41 -17.08 -28.69
CA GLN A 288 23.68 -17.77 -28.93
C GLN A 288 23.56 -18.41 -30.30
N PRO A 289 24.50 -18.16 -31.22
CA PRO A 289 24.53 -18.89 -32.47
C PRO A 289 24.58 -20.37 -32.11
N LEU A 290 23.64 -21.15 -32.66
CA LEU A 290 23.68 -22.61 -32.63
C LEU A 290 25.06 -23.01 -33.13
N VAL A 291 25.92 -23.46 -32.22
CA VAL A 291 27.15 -24.17 -32.59
C VAL A 291 26.67 -25.48 -33.24
N THR A 292 26.59 -25.48 -34.56
CA THR A 292 26.36 -26.69 -35.34
C THR A 292 27.53 -27.62 -35.02
N ALA A 293 27.17 -28.76 -34.39
CA ALA A 293 28.08 -29.87 -34.14
C ALA A 293 28.46 -30.54 -35.50
N THR A 294 29.32 -29.88 -36.25
CA THR A 294 29.93 -30.44 -37.45
C THR A 294 31.34 -29.92 -37.53
N ASP A 295 32.23 -30.43 -36.66
CA ASP A 295 33.70 -30.42 -36.88
C ASP A 295 34.39 -31.28 -35.81
N THR A 296 34.01 -32.56 -35.71
CA THR A 296 34.82 -33.57 -35.02
C THR A 296 34.94 -34.81 -35.90
N HIS A 297 35.45 -34.64 -37.12
CA HIS A 297 36.07 -35.74 -37.91
C HIS A 297 36.97 -35.13 -38.97
N ARG A 298 38.19 -34.72 -38.54
CA ARG A 298 39.40 -34.69 -39.39
C ARG A 298 40.61 -34.35 -38.50
N ASN A 299 41.37 -35.37 -38.35
CA ASN A 299 42.76 -35.67 -37.99
C ASN A 299 42.90 -36.43 -36.70
#